data_33c5bec672353ede7d39c85adfc858e8
#
_entry.id   33c5bec672353ede7d39c85adfc858e8
#
_cell.length_a   1.000
_cell.length_b   1.000
_cell.length_c   1.000
_cell.angle_alpha   90.00
_cell.angle_beta   90.00
_cell.angle_gamma   90.00
#
_symmetry.space_group_name_H-M   'P 1'
#
loop_
_entity.id
_entity.type
_entity.pdbx_description
1 polymer ?
#
loop_
_entity_poly.entity_id
_entity_poly.type
_entity_poly.pdbx_seq_one_letter_code
_entity_poly.pdbx_strand_id
1 'polypeptide(L)'
;MIHPFASALLRWYAQNGRDLPWRHTTDPYPIWLSEVILQQTRIEQGRDYWHRFMEQYPTVEHLADASEDEVLRLWQGLGYYSRARNLHTAAKQIKELGSFPTTLHGIKMLKGVGDYTAAAIASFAFGEAAAVVDGNVYRVLSRHFGIGTPINSTEGKKEFAALAQELLPESQAAAYNQAIMDFGATQCTPKSPACDRCPIADTCQALHTHAVDMLPVKLKKLTIKTRHLQYIYIRVNGEIAIRRRPAGDIWQGLWEPLLIENAPIPPFDGTLTLLRQKVKHVLTHRVLYADFYLLEATTKPTLPPEFIWIPESDLDRYALPRLIELLTQSLTP
;
A
#
# COMPACT_ATOMS: atom_id res chain seq x y z
N MET A 1 28.96 18.41 14.04
CA MET A 1 29.07 18.79 12.60
C MET A 1 28.19 17.84 11.78
N ILE A 2 27.46 18.36 10.81
CA ILE A 2 26.64 17.52 9.90
C ILE A 2 27.58 16.76 8.97
N HIS A 3 27.34 15.47 8.78
CA HIS A 3 28.13 14.62 7.89
C HIS A 3 28.11 15.21 6.44
N PRO A 4 29.22 15.21 5.68
CA PRO A 4 29.27 15.80 4.33
C PRO A 4 28.23 15.24 3.37
N PHE A 5 27.95 13.94 3.42
CA PHE A 5 26.88 13.27 2.68
C PHE A 5 25.50 13.89 2.97
N ALA A 6 25.14 14.05 4.25
CA ALA A 6 23.87 14.65 4.65
C ALA A 6 23.77 16.12 4.21
N SER A 7 24.88 16.89 4.35
CA SER A 7 24.93 18.28 3.86
C SER A 7 24.73 18.40 2.37
N ALA A 8 25.28 17.47 1.57
CA ALA A 8 25.09 17.47 0.11
C ALA A 8 23.63 17.15 -0.27
N LEU A 9 23.00 16.19 0.40
CA LEU A 9 21.59 15.85 0.16
C LEU A 9 20.64 16.98 0.55
N LEU A 10 20.88 17.66 1.67
CA LEU A 10 20.07 18.81 2.10
C LEU A 10 20.16 19.97 1.09
N ARG A 11 21.38 20.29 0.58
CA ARG A 11 21.54 21.31 -0.46
C ARG A 11 20.82 20.92 -1.74
N TRP A 12 20.92 19.66 -2.15
CA TRP A 12 20.22 19.15 -3.32
C TRP A 12 18.69 19.23 -3.16
N TYR A 13 18.21 18.86 -1.99
CA TYR A 13 16.77 18.86 -1.67
C TYR A 13 16.16 20.26 -1.69
N ALA A 14 16.90 21.28 -1.24
CA ALA A 14 16.45 22.67 -1.29
C ALA A 14 16.10 23.15 -2.71
N GLN A 15 16.68 22.53 -3.74
CA GLN A 15 16.47 22.90 -5.16
C GLN A 15 15.59 21.89 -5.91
N ASN A 16 15.52 20.64 -5.45
CA ASN A 16 14.94 19.53 -6.21
C ASN A 16 13.84 18.79 -5.42
N GLY A 17 13.52 19.20 -4.20
CA GLY A 17 12.50 18.58 -3.37
C GLY A 17 11.14 18.62 -4.06
N ARG A 18 10.41 17.50 -4.01
CA ARG A 18 9.08 17.41 -4.60
C ARG A 18 8.07 18.18 -3.77
N ASP A 19 7.24 18.95 -4.43
CA ASP A 19 6.10 19.64 -3.81
C ASP A 19 4.93 18.67 -3.63
N LEU A 20 4.68 18.29 -2.37
CA LEU A 20 3.65 17.31 -2.02
C LEU A 20 2.76 17.86 -0.90
N PRO A 21 1.41 17.79 -1.02
CA PRO A 21 0.49 18.48 -0.11
C PRO A 21 0.67 18.08 1.36
N TRP A 22 1.00 16.82 1.65
CA TRP A 22 1.27 16.34 3.02
C TRP A 22 2.61 16.78 3.61
N ARG A 23 3.43 17.55 2.86
CA ARG A 23 4.67 18.15 3.33
C ARG A 23 4.52 19.59 3.80
N HIS A 24 3.34 20.20 3.58
CA HIS A 24 3.01 21.57 3.99
C HIS A 24 2.38 21.65 5.38
N THR A 25 2.41 20.57 6.14
CA THR A 25 1.83 20.48 7.48
C THR A 25 2.74 19.69 8.42
N THR A 26 2.62 19.96 9.71
CA THR A 26 3.16 19.14 10.80
C THR A 26 2.07 18.36 11.53
N ASP A 27 0.80 18.43 11.07
CA ASP A 27 -0.27 17.60 11.61
C ASP A 27 0.02 16.13 11.33
N PRO A 28 0.08 15.27 12.37
CA PRO A 28 0.40 13.86 12.20
C PRO A 28 -0.64 13.07 11.39
N TYR A 29 -1.93 13.49 11.38
CA TYR A 29 -2.97 12.75 10.69
C TYR A 29 -2.81 12.75 9.16
N PRO A 30 -2.73 13.88 8.44
CA PRO A 30 -2.50 13.89 7.01
C PRO A 30 -1.14 13.31 6.60
N ILE A 31 -0.10 13.45 7.44
CA ILE A 31 1.22 12.84 7.23
C ILE A 31 1.08 11.31 7.29
N TRP A 32 0.52 10.77 8.37
CA TRP A 32 0.29 9.33 8.53
C TRP A 32 -0.56 8.74 7.40
N LEU A 33 -1.64 9.43 7.03
CA LEU A 33 -2.50 9.02 5.91
C LEU A 33 -1.69 8.86 4.62
N SER A 34 -0.83 9.85 4.30
CA SER A 34 0.02 9.78 3.12
C SER A 34 1.00 8.61 3.17
N GLU A 35 1.66 8.38 4.33
CA GLU A 35 2.61 7.29 4.51
C GLU A 35 1.96 5.92 4.32
N VAL A 36 0.70 5.74 4.75
CA VAL A 36 -0.03 4.48 4.56
C VAL A 36 -0.50 4.31 3.11
N ILE A 37 -1.04 5.36 2.49
CA ILE A 37 -1.51 5.32 1.10
C ILE A 37 -0.35 5.04 0.14
N LEU A 38 0.81 5.64 0.35
CA LEU A 38 1.96 5.56 -0.53
C LEU A 38 2.78 4.26 -0.39
N GLN A 39 2.48 3.41 0.59
CA GLN A 39 3.08 2.07 0.64
C GLN A 39 2.77 1.30 -0.65
N GLN A 40 3.80 1.04 -1.47
CA GLN A 40 3.68 0.33 -2.77
C GLN A 40 2.69 0.99 -3.76
N THR A 41 2.42 2.28 -3.60
CA THR A 41 1.58 3.09 -4.50
C THR A 41 2.41 4.23 -5.07
N ARG A 42 2.27 4.53 -6.35
CA ARG A 42 2.93 5.68 -6.98
C ARG A 42 2.31 6.98 -6.46
N ILE A 43 3.13 8.04 -6.38
CA ILE A 43 2.69 9.34 -5.84
C ILE A 43 1.51 9.91 -6.63
N GLU A 44 1.54 9.83 -7.95
CA GLU A 44 0.47 10.37 -8.81
C GLU A 44 -0.87 9.72 -8.46
N GLN A 45 -0.90 8.40 -8.34
CA GLN A 45 -2.10 7.67 -7.94
C GLN A 45 -2.47 7.95 -6.46
N GLY A 46 -1.48 7.94 -5.57
CA GLY A 46 -1.70 8.11 -4.12
C GLY A 46 -2.22 9.50 -3.77
N ARG A 47 -1.82 10.55 -4.52
CA ARG A 47 -2.26 11.93 -4.29
C ARG A 47 -3.78 12.08 -4.39
N ASP A 48 -4.41 11.50 -5.41
CA ASP A 48 -5.86 11.57 -5.59
C ASP A 48 -6.61 10.87 -4.46
N TYR A 49 -6.08 9.73 -3.98
CA TYR A 49 -6.66 9.03 -2.83
C TYR A 49 -6.48 9.83 -1.54
N TRP A 50 -5.32 10.44 -1.32
CA TRP A 50 -5.08 11.28 -0.16
C TRP A 50 -6.08 12.44 -0.11
N HIS A 51 -6.31 13.15 -1.23
CA HIS A 51 -7.28 14.23 -1.29
C HIS A 51 -8.70 13.74 -0.97
N ARG A 52 -9.13 12.63 -1.58
CA ARG A 52 -10.46 12.05 -1.30
C ARG A 52 -10.63 11.63 0.17
N PHE A 53 -9.58 11.07 0.78
CA PHE A 53 -9.61 10.72 2.20
C PHE A 53 -9.66 11.95 3.09
N MET A 54 -8.90 13.00 2.80
CA MET A 54 -8.91 14.26 3.55
C MET A 54 -10.24 15.01 3.40
N GLU A 55 -10.88 14.93 2.25
CA GLU A 55 -12.21 15.52 2.00
C GLU A 55 -13.30 14.77 2.79
N GLN A 56 -13.30 13.44 2.72
CA GLN A 56 -14.29 12.58 3.36
C GLN A 56 -14.08 12.48 4.88
N TYR A 57 -12.83 12.42 5.32
CA TYR A 57 -12.42 12.27 6.71
C TYR A 57 -11.36 13.31 7.06
N PRO A 58 -11.76 14.57 7.30
CA PRO A 58 -10.81 15.67 7.54
C PRO A 58 -10.02 15.54 8.85
N THR A 59 -10.48 14.73 9.79
CA THR A 59 -9.76 14.41 11.03
C THR A 59 -9.73 12.91 11.30
N VAL A 60 -8.86 12.49 12.22
CA VAL A 60 -8.73 11.07 12.59
C VAL A 60 -10.01 10.53 13.25
N GLU A 61 -10.78 11.37 13.94
CA GLU A 61 -12.06 11.01 14.55
C GLU A 61 -13.10 10.68 13.48
N HIS A 62 -13.20 11.48 12.41
CA HIS A 62 -14.09 11.19 11.29
C HIS A 62 -13.76 9.84 10.64
N LEU A 63 -12.46 9.55 10.46
CA LEU A 63 -12.02 8.24 9.96
C LEU A 63 -12.34 7.11 10.94
N ALA A 64 -12.18 7.33 12.25
CA ALA A 64 -12.47 6.32 13.28
C ALA A 64 -13.97 5.99 13.37
N ASP A 65 -14.83 6.99 13.17
CA ASP A 65 -16.31 6.85 13.24
C ASP A 65 -16.93 6.26 11.98
N ALA A 66 -16.21 6.26 10.87
CA ALA A 66 -16.66 5.62 9.64
C ALA A 66 -16.85 4.11 9.83
N SER A 67 -17.71 3.50 9.02
CA SER A 67 -17.77 2.04 8.92
C SER A 67 -16.56 1.50 8.15
N GLU A 68 -16.20 0.23 8.41
CA GLU A 68 -15.11 -0.42 7.65
C GLU A 68 -15.44 -0.49 6.15
N ASP A 69 -16.71 -0.69 5.79
CA ASP A 69 -17.14 -0.76 4.40
C ASP A 69 -16.96 0.58 3.67
N GLU A 70 -17.27 1.72 4.30
CA GLU A 70 -17.03 3.05 3.74
C GLU A 70 -15.54 3.29 3.49
N VAL A 71 -14.68 2.95 4.47
CA VAL A 71 -13.23 3.08 4.34
C VAL A 71 -12.69 2.18 3.22
N LEU A 72 -13.12 0.92 3.15
CA LEU A 72 -12.72 -0.01 2.10
C LEU A 72 -13.24 0.43 0.72
N ARG A 73 -14.43 1.02 0.66
CA ARG A 73 -14.99 1.57 -0.58
C ARG A 73 -14.16 2.75 -1.10
N LEU A 74 -13.80 3.68 -0.22
CA LEU A 74 -12.94 4.82 -0.58
C LEU A 74 -11.52 4.37 -1.00
N TRP A 75 -11.04 3.25 -0.44
CA TRP A 75 -9.73 2.64 -0.75
C TRP A 75 -9.72 1.83 -2.05
N GLN A 76 -10.89 1.53 -2.63
CA GLN A 76 -11.01 0.63 -3.77
C GLN A 76 -10.13 1.07 -4.95
N GLY A 77 -9.35 0.11 -5.50
CA GLY A 77 -8.39 0.35 -6.58
C GLY A 77 -6.92 0.51 -6.14
N LEU A 78 -6.63 0.82 -4.86
CA LEU A 78 -5.26 0.91 -4.36
C LEU A 78 -4.60 -0.47 -4.11
N GLY A 79 -5.41 -1.51 -3.89
CA GLY A 79 -4.90 -2.82 -3.50
C GLY A 79 -4.39 -2.88 -2.06
N TYR A 80 -3.88 -4.05 -1.65
CA TYR A 80 -3.38 -4.28 -0.28
C TYR A 80 -4.34 -3.75 0.80
N TYR A 81 -5.59 -4.18 0.75
CA TYR A 81 -6.68 -3.70 1.59
C TYR A 81 -6.47 -3.89 3.10
N SER A 82 -5.51 -4.72 3.50
CA SER A 82 -5.06 -4.79 4.90
C SER A 82 -4.53 -3.44 5.40
N ARG A 83 -3.98 -2.59 4.53
CA ARG A 83 -3.58 -1.23 4.91
C ARG A 83 -4.78 -0.38 5.32
N ALA A 84 -5.86 -0.41 4.53
CA ALA A 84 -7.08 0.32 4.86
C ALA A 84 -7.69 -0.15 6.19
N ARG A 85 -7.79 -1.47 6.40
CA ARG A 85 -8.28 -2.01 7.68
C ARG A 85 -7.39 -1.64 8.86
N ASN A 86 -6.07 -1.72 8.69
CA ASN A 86 -5.13 -1.33 9.74
C ASN A 86 -5.20 0.18 10.01
N LEU A 87 -5.31 1.01 8.95
CA LEU A 87 -5.51 2.45 9.06
C LEU A 87 -6.77 2.78 9.87
N HIS A 88 -7.89 2.14 9.56
CA HIS A 88 -9.15 2.31 10.27
C HIS A 88 -9.06 1.85 11.75
N THR A 89 -8.43 0.69 12.00
CA THR A 89 -8.19 0.21 13.38
C THR A 89 -7.29 1.18 14.16
N ALA A 90 -6.23 1.69 13.54
CA ALA A 90 -5.35 2.65 14.18
C ALA A 90 -6.02 4.01 14.42
N ALA A 91 -6.92 4.46 13.54
CA ALA A 91 -7.73 5.65 13.78
C ALA A 91 -8.60 5.51 15.05
N LYS A 92 -9.21 4.34 15.24
CA LYS A 92 -9.97 4.03 16.47
C LYS A 92 -9.07 4.03 17.72
N GLN A 93 -7.86 3.44 17.62
CA GLN A 93 -6.88 3.50 18.71
C GLN A 93 -6.50 4.95 19.08
N ILE A 94 -6.25 5.80 18.07
CA ILE A 94 -5.91 7.22 18.30
C ILE A 94 -7.07 7.96 18.97
N LYS A 95 -8.31 7.72 18.51
CA LYS A 95 -9.51 8.29 19.12
C LYS A 95 -9.68 7.86 20.59
N GLU A 96 -9.44 6.57 20.90
CA GLU A 96 -9.48 6.04 22.27
C GLU A 96 -8.38 6.64 23.18
N LEU A 97 -7.20 6.93 22.61
CA LEU A 97 -6.11 7.62 23.32
C LEU A 97 -6.38 9.10 23.56
N GLY A 98 -7.36 9.69 22.86
CA GLY A 98 -7.71 11.10 22.95
C GLY A 98 -6.77 12.04 22.17
N SER A 99 -5.65 11.56 21.66
CA SER A 99 -4.72 12.32 20.83
C SER A 99 -3.79 11.39 20.04
N PHE A 100 -3.19 11.92 18.98
CA PHE A 100 -2.15 11.19 18.23
C PHE A 100 -0.90 11.01 19.12
N PRO A 101 -0.31 9.79 19.21
CA PRO A 101 0.93 9.56 19.95
C PRO A 101 2.08 10.41 19.40
N THR A 102 2.87 11.03 20.27
CA THR A 102 3.93 11.98 19.89
C THR A 102 5.33 11.38 19.88
N THR A 103 5.53 10.18 20.45
CA THR A 103 6.82 9.50 20.49
C THR A 103 6.91 8.38 19.47
N LEU A 104 8.11 8.10 18.96
CA LEU A 104 8.39 6.98 18.05
C LEU A 104 7.81 5.66 18.58
N HIS A 105 7.99 5.39 19.86
CA HIS A 105 7.46 4.19 20.50
C HIS A 105 5.93 4.14 20.49
N GLY A 106 5.26 5.22 20.90
CA GLY A 106 3.81 5.31 20.92
C GLY A 106 3.19 5.17 19.51
N ILE A 107 3.80 5.82 18.51
CA ILE A 107 3.38 5.73 17.10
C ILE A 107 3.51 4.30 16.59
N LYS A 108 4.58 3.59 16.94
CA LYS A 108 4.83 2.20 16.55
C LYS A 108 3.82 1.21 17.14
N MET A 109 3.14 1.54 18.23
CA MET A 109 2.09 0.71 18.83
C MET A 109 0.77 0.75 18.06
N LEU A 110 0.59 1.70 17.14
CA LEU A 110 -0.60 1.79 16.30
C LEU A 110 -0.67 0.63 15.30
N LYS A 111 -1.87 0.14 15.07
CA LYS A 111 -2.10 -1.01 14.18
C LYS A 111 -1.57 -0.76 12.77
N GLY A 112 -0.71 -1.66 12.27
CA GLY A 112 -0.16 -1.59 10.92
C GLY A 112 0.97 -0.59 10.73
N VAL A 113 1.43 0.08 11.80
CA VAL A 113 2.57 0.99 11.76
C VAL A 113 3.86 0.20 12.05
N GLY A 114 4.72 0.10 11.04
CA GLY A 114 6.05 -0.50 11.15
C GLY A 114 7.14 0.54 11.45
N ASP A 115 8.39 0.07 11.56
CA ASP A 115 9.56 0.92 11.90
C ASP A 115 9.68 2.13 10.97
N TYR A 116 9.58 1.91 9.65
CA TYR A 116 9.64 3.00 8.67
C TYR A 116 8.54 4.04 8.89
N THR A 117 7.27 3.61 8.94
CA THR A 117 6.13 4.53 9.07
C THR A 117 6.18 5.28 10.41
N ALA A 118 6.59 4.61 11.49
CA ALA A 118 6.75 5.26 12.78
C ALA A 118 7.85 6.33 12.75
N ALA A 119 9.02 6.03 12.17
CA ALA A 119 10.11 6.98 12.02
C ALA A 119 9.73 8.18 11.14
N ALA A 120 9.00 7.94 10.05
CA ALA A 120 8.53 8.99 9.15
C ALA A 120 7.58 9.97 9.89
N ILE A 121 6.56 9.45 10.58
CA ILE A 121 5.62 10.28 11.34
C ILE A 121 6.33 11.01 12.47
N ALA A 122 7.15 10.31 13.29
CA ALA A 122 7.87 10.90 14.39
C ALA A 122 8.79 12.05 13.93
N SER A 123 9.46 11.85 12.80
CA SER A 123 10.35 12.85 12.22
C SER A 123 9.58 14.01 11.56
N PHE A 124 8.58 13.74 10.74
CA PHE A 124 7.89 14.77 9.94
C PHE A 124 6.90 15.60 10.77
N ALA A 125 6.18 14.98 11.70
CA ALA A 125 5.18 15.66 12.52
C ALA A 125 5.75 16.24 13.81
N PHE A 126 6.69 15.54 14.43
CA PHE A 126 7.15 15.87 15.79
C PHE A 126 8.64 16.28 15.86
N GLY A 127 9.35 16.24 14.72
CA GLY A 127 10.78 16.61 14.67
C GLY A 127 11.70 15.63 15.41
N GLU A 128 11.21 14.44 15.76
CA GLU A 128 12.03 13.43 16.44
C GLU A 128 13.17 12.95 15.53
N ALA A 129 14.36 12.80 16.06
CA ALA A 129 15.54 12.37 15.32
C ALA A 129 15.53 10.87 15.04
N ALA A 130 14.57 10.43 14.23
CA ALA A 130 14.37 9.05 13.81
C ALA A 130 14.66 8.91 12.31
N ALA A 131 15.61 8.06 11.94
CA ALA A 131 15.98 7.83 10.56
C ALA A 131 14.95 6.93 9.83
N VAL A 132 14.55 7.34 8.63
CA VAL A 132 13.70 6.51 7.74
C VAL A 132 14.58 5.60 6.88
N VAL A 133 14.15 4.35 6.68
CA VAL A 133 14.84 3.41 5.76
C VAL A 133 13.80 2.71 4.89
N ASP A 134 13.52 3.30 3.72
CA ASP A 134 12.68 2.73 2.69
C ASP A 134 13.51 2.13 1.54
N GLY A 135 12.86 1.66 0.49
CA GLY A 135 13.53 1.13 -0.69
C GLY A 135 14.44 2.13 -1.42
N ASN A 136 14.15 3.43 -1.32
CA ASN A 136 14.98 4.49 -1.89
C ASN A 136 16.22 4.71 -1.02
N VAL A 137 16.06 4.79 0.28
CA VAL A 137 17.14 4.96 1.25
C VAL A 137 18.11 3.78 1.20
N TYR A 138 17.59 2.54 1.21
CA TYR A 138 18.43 1.35 1.00
C TYR A 138 19.30 1.46 -0.25
N ARG A 139 18.75 1.89 -1.35
CA ARG A 139 19.48 2.02 -2.64
C ARG A 139 20.54 3.09 -2.58
N VAL A 140 20.21 4.27 -2.05
CA VAL A 140 21.16 5.39 -1.93
C VAL A 140 22.33 4.99 -1.02
N LEU A 141 22.06 4.48 0.17
CA LEU A 141 23.08 4.08 1.13
C LEU A 141 23.94 2.93 0.59
N SER A 142 23.29 1.88 0.05
CA SER A 142 24.01 0.74 -0.54
C SER A 142 24.97 1.18 -1.64
N ARG A 143 24.54 2.03 -2.56
CA ARG A 143 25.38 2.53 -3.66
C ARG A 143 26.47 3.47 -3.17
N HIS A 144 26.11 4.48 -2.34
CA HIS A 144 27.07 5.48 -1.90
C HIS A 144 28.20 4.86 -1.05
N PHE A 145 27.87 4.01 -0.11
CA PHE A 145 28.83 3.37 0.80
C PHE A 145 29.34 2.00 0.33
N GLY A 146 28.88 1.49 -0.83
CA GLY A 146 29.32 0.21 -1.39
C GLY A 146 28.86 -1.03 -0.60
N ILE A 147 27.71 -0.94 0.11
CA ILE A 147 27.24 -2.00 1.00
C ILE A 147 26.55 -3.10 0.19
N GLY A 148 27.15 -4.31 0.20
CA GLY A 148 26.66 -5.50 -0.48
C GLY A 148 25.76 -6.41 0.37
N THR A 149 25.59 -6.12 1.65
CA THR A 149 24.70 -6.89 2.53
C THR A 149 23.26 -6.86 2.02
N PRO A 150 22.58 -8.02 1.87
CA PRO A 150 21.23 -8.03 1.32
C PRO A 150 20.24 -7.24 2.16
N ILE A 151 19.60 -6.24 1.58
CA ILE A 151 18.71 -5.30 2.29
C ILE A 151 17.46 -5.97 2.91
N ASN A 152 17.10 -7.16 2.50
CA ASN A 152 15.97 -7.93 3.02
C ASN A 152 16.41 -9.07 3.98
N SER A 153 17.69 -9.15 4.34
CA SER A 153 18.18 -9.99 5.44
C SER A 153 17.99 -9.27 6.80
N THR A 154 18.05 -10.04 7.89
CA THR A 154 18.01 -9.46 9.25
C THR A 154 19.24 -8.61 9.52
N GLU A 155 20.41 -9.06 9.08
CA GLU A 155 21.67 -8.34 9.19
C GLU A 155 21.63 -7.01 8.42
N GLY A 156 21.26 -7.06 7.13
CA GLY A 156 21.15 -5.85 6.31
C GLY A 156 20.18 -4.82 6.89
N LYS A 157 19.04 -5.25 7.39
CA LYS A 157 18.10 -4.32 8.04
C LYS A 157 18.73 -3.58 9.23
N LYS A 158 19.51 -4.27 10.07
CA LYS A 158 20.20 -3.68 11.22
C LYS A 158 21.33 -2.75 10.78
N GLU A 159 22.15 -3.18 9.83
CA GLU A 159 23.27 -2.41 9.30
C GLU A 159 22.82 -1.09 8.69
N PHE A 160 21.83 -1.14 7.78
CA PHE A 160 21.32 0.06 7.14
C PHE A 160 20.56 0.99 8.10
N ALA A 161 19.84 0.44 9.10
CA ALA A 161 19.19 1.25 10.11
C ALA A 161 20.20 1.99 11.00
N ALA A 162 21.28 1.34 11.41
CA ALA A 162 22.35 1.95 12.18
C ALA A 162 23.05 3.06 11.38
N LEU A 163 23.42 2.80 10.13
CA LEU A 163 24.06 3.78 9.25
C LEU A 163 23.13 4.98 8.97
N ALA A 164 21.85 4.72 8.69
CA ALA A 164 20.89 5.80 8.46
C ALA A 164 20.76 6.72 9.70
N GLN A 165 20.73 6.13 10.89
CA GLN A 165 20.65 6.88 12.15
C GLN A 165 21.93 7.67 12.44
N GLU A 166 23.11 7.11 12.15
CA GLU A 166 24.39 7.80 12.29
C GLU A 166 24.50 9.02 11.36
N LEU A 167 23.99 8.93 10.14
CA LEU A 167 24.04 9.99 9.14
C LEU A 167 22.98 11.09 9.36
N LEU A 168 22.00 10.85 10.21
CA LEU A 168 20.88 11.76 10.43
C LEU A 168 21.30 13.00 11.23
N PRO A 169 21.17 14.22 10.67
CA PRO A 169 21.38 15.43 11.45
C PRO A 169 20.18 15.71 12.34
N GLU A 170 20.32 15.57 13.65
CA GLU A 170 19.23 15.68 14.64
C GLU A 170 18.38 16.95 14.47
N SER A 171 19.02 18.10 14.26
CA SER A 171 18.32 19.39 14.10
C SER A 171 17.57 19.54 12.75
N GLN A 172 17.79 18.66 11.79
CA GLN A 172 17.19 18.69 10.46
C GLN A 172 16.65 17.31 10.03
N ALA A 173 16.23 16.50 10.97
CA ALA A 173 15.83 15.11 10.74
C ALA A 173 14.72 14.98 9.67
N ALA A 174 13.66 15.78 9.76
CA ALA A 174 12.56 15.75 8.80
C ALA A 174 13.03 16.11 7.37
N ALA A 175 13.78 17.20 7.24
CA ALA A 175 14.29 17.65 5.94
C ALA A 175 15.26 16.63 5.33
N TYR A 176 16.16 16.04 6.13
CA TYR A 176 17.10 15.04 5.66
C TYR A 176 16.42 13.75 5.25
N ASN A 177 15.46 13.25 6.04
CA ASN A 177 14.69 12.07 5.69
C ASN A 177 13.93 12.25 4.37
N GLN A 178 13.29 13.40 4.17
CA GLN A 178 12.66 13.73 2.89
C GLN A 178 13.68 13.86 1.75
N ALA A 179 14.84 14.46 2.02
CA ALA A 179 15.91 14.65 1.04
C ALA A 179 16.43 13.29 0.51
N ILE A 180 16.78 12.37 1.38
CA ILE A 180 17.33 11.07 0.94
C ILE A 180 16.29 10.21 0.22
N MET A 181 15.00 10.27 0.64
CA MET A 181 13.91 9.60 -0.06
C MET A 181 13.70 10.16 -1.47
N ASP A 182 13.64 11.48 -1.62
CA ASP A 182 13.49 12.16 -2.91
C ASP A 182 14.70 11.93 -3.80
N PHE A 183 15.90 12.02 -3.25
CA PHE A 183 17.12 11.73 -3.97
C PHE A 183 17.14 10.31 -4.55
N GLY A 184 16.73 9.33 -3.76
CA GLY A 184 16.56 7.97 -4.24
C GLY A 184 15.47 7.84 -5.31
N ALA A 185 14.38 8.57 -5.18
CA ALA A 185 13.26 8.48 -6.12
C ALA A 185 13.54 9.14 -7.48
N THR A 186 14.31 10.24 -7.52
CA THR A 186 14.44 11.08 -8.72
C THR A 186 15.87 11.20 -9.27
N GLN A 187 16.90 11.13 -8.43
CA GLN A 187 18.32 11.24 -8.82
C GLN A 187 18.99 9.87 -8.89
N CYS A 188 19.02 9.13 -7.78
CA CYS A 188 19.61 7.80 -7.68
C CYS A 188 18.58 6.70 -7.96
N THR A 189 17.96 6.74 -9.15
CA THR A 189 16.88 5.85 -9.58
C THR A 189 17.30 4.39 -9.69
N PRO A 190 16.37 3.41 -9.62
CA PRO A 190 16.70 1.99 -9.76
C PRO A 190 17.37 1.64 -11.08
N LYS A 191 16.91 2.23 -12.16
CA LYS A 191 17.44 2.05 -13.52
C LYS A 191 17.94 3.39 -14.05
N SER A 192 19.08 3.38 -14.71
CA SER A 192 19.67 4.56 -15.35
C SER A 192 19.72 5.80 -14.43
N PRO A 193 20.35 5.74 -13.24
CA PRO A 193 20.51 6.91 -12.39
C PRO A 193 21.36 7.97 -13.09
N ALA A 194 21.08 9.25 -12.84
CA ALA A 194 21.82 10.38 -13.44
C ALA A 194 23.15 10.63 -12.71
N CYS A 195 24.10 9.68 -12.80
CA CYS A 195 25.38 9.73 -12.09
C CYS A 195 26.29 10.86 -12.54
N ASP A 196 26.20 11.29 -13.79
CA ASP A 196 26.96 12.38 -14.42
C ASP A 196 26.71 13.74 -13.76
N ARG A 197 25.53 13.96 -13.18
CA ARG A 197 25.14 15.19 -12.48
C ARG A 197 24.79 14.95 -11.01
N CYS A 198 25.29 13.85 -10.44
CA CYS A 198 25.00 13.50 -9.05
C CYS A 198 25.91 14.30 -8.10
N PRO A 199 25.34 15.05 -7.12
CA PRO A 199 26.13 15.91 -6.21
C PRO A 199 27.01 15.13 -5.22
N ILE A 200 26.88 13.81 -5.16
CA ILE A 200 27.69 12.92 -4.32
C ILE A 200 28.46 11.88 -5.14
N ALA A 201 28.67 12.13 -6.44
CA ALA A 201 29.36 11.22 -7.36
C ALA A 201 30.80 10.95 -6.92
N ASP A 202 31.55 11.99 -6.54
CA ASP A 202 32.97 11.92 -6.19
C ASP A 202 33.27 11.03 -4.98
N THR A 203 32.28 10.74 -4.16
CA THR A 203 32.42 9.87 -2.97
C THR A 203 31.62 8.57 -3.08
N CYS A 204 30.98 8.32 -4.25
CA CYS A 204 30.11 7.18 -4.44
C CYS A 204 30.89 5.91 -4.76
N GLN A 205 30.95 4.97 -3.82
CA GLN A 205 31.68 3.69 -3.97
C GLN A 205 31.17 2.85 -5.14
N ALA A 206 29.83 2.77 -5.32
CA ALA A 206 29.27 1.99 -6.42
C ALA A 206 29.63 2.57 -7.81
N LEU A 207 29.79 3.89 -7.92
CA LEU A 207 30.21 4.53 -9.17
C LEU A 207 31.67 4.20 -9.47
N HIS A 208 32.57 4.35 -8.48
CA HIS A 208 33.99 4.06 -8.61
C HIS A 208 34.31 2.58 -8.88
N THR A 209 33.49 1.68 -8.35
CA THR A 209 33.64 0.23 -8.52
C THR A 209 32.80 -0.37 -9.63
N HIS A 210 32.08 0.45 -10.42
CA HIS A 210 31.17 0.02 -11.49
C HIS A 210 30.05 -0.91 -10.99
N ALA A 211 29.62 -0.79 -9.72
CA ALA A 211 28.63 -1.65 -9.06
C ALA A 211 27.22 -1.05 -8.97
N VAL A 212 26.94 0.06 -9.68
CA VAL A 212 25.65 0.79 -9.59
C VAL A 212 24.45 -0.12 -9.87
N ASP A 213 24.55 -0.97 -10.90
CA ASP A 213 23.45 -1.87 -11.30
C ASP A 213 23.32 -3.11 -10.42
N MET A 214 24.37 -3.44 -9.66
CA MET A 214 24.40 -4.59 -8.74
C MET A 214 23.82 -4.25 -7.37
N LEU A 215 23.74 -2.97 -7.01
CA LEU A 215 23.31 -2.51 -5.70
C LEU A 215 21.93 -1.80 -5.75
N PRO A 216 21.09 -2.02 -4.74
CA PRO A 216 21.26 -2.85 -3.55
C PRO A 216 21.04 -4.36 -3.83
N VAL A 217 21.72 -5.21 -3.08
CA VAL A 217 21.53 -6.67 -3.14
C VAL A 217 20.21 -7.07 -2.46
N LYS A 218 19.48 -8.00 -3.09
CA LYS A 218 18.24 -8.60 -2.54
C LYS A 218 18.26 -10.11 -2.66
N LEU A 219 17.92 -10.80 -1.57
CA LEU A 219 17.66 -12.24 -1.61
C LEU A 219 16.36 -12.51 -2.35
N LYS A 220 16.37 -13.40 -3.33
CA LYS A 220 15.16 -13.84 -4.04
C LYS A 220 14.36 -14.80 -3.14
N LYS A 221 13.14 -14.45 -2.76
CA LYS A 221 12.24 -15.28 -1.93
C LYS A 221 10.80 -15.18 -2.43
N LEU A 222 10.50 -15.54 -3.67
CA LEU A 222 9.12 -15.51 -4.14
C LEU A 222 8.72 -16.88 -4.69
N THR A 223 7.86 -17.58 -3.93
CA THR A 223 7.06 -18.70 -4.45
C THR A 223 5.71 -18.14 -4.87
N ILE A 224 5.40 -18.17 -6.16
CA ILE A 224 4.12 -17.73 -6.71
C ILE A 224 3.17 -18.94 -6.68
N LYS A 225 2.01 -18.79 -6.03
CA LYS A 225 0.95 -19.81 -6.02
C LYS A 225 -0.12 -19.44 -7.04
N THR A 226 -0.60 -20.44 -7.79
CA THR A 226 -1.72 -20.27 -8.74
C THR A 226 -3.03 -20.73 -8.07
N ARG A 227 -4.13 -20.00 -8.32
CA ARG A 227 -5.50 -20.36 -7.90
C ARG A 227 -6.44 -20.28 -9.11
N HIS A 228 -7.42 -21.16 -9.15
CA HIS A 228 -8.50 -21.19 -10.14
C HIS A 228 -9.82 -20.92 -9.43
N LEU A 229 -10.51 -19.89 -9.84
CA LEU A 229 -11.70 -19.34 -9.20
C LEU A 229 -12.87 -19.37 -10.18
N GLN A 230 -14.03 -19.82 -9.75
CA GLN A 230 -15.27 -19.77 -10.53
C GLN A 230 -16.24 -18.84 -9.80
N TYR A 231 -16.48 -17.66 -10.36
CA TYR A 231 -17.42 -16.68 -9.80
C TYR A 231 -18.76 -16.77 -10.51
N ILE A 232 -19.82 -16.95 -9.74
CA ILE A 232 -21.19 -17.03 -10.22
C ILE A 232 -21.93 -15.78 -9.73
N TYR A 233 -22.25 -14.88 -10.66
CA TYR A 233 -23.10 -13.73 -10.40
C TYR A 233 -24.55 -14.19 -10.50
N ILE A 234 -25.24 -14.26 -9.37
CA ILE A 234 -26.61 -14.77 -9.27
C ILE A 234 -27.57 -13.60 -9.28
N ARG A 235 -28.41 -13.54 -10.32
CA ARG A 235 -29.43 -12.50 -10.49
C ARG A 235 -30.82 -13.10 -10.40
N VAL A 236 -31.66 -12.56 -9.49
CA VAL A 236 -33.05 -12.97 -9.30
C VAL A 236 -33.92 -11.73 -9.14
N ASN A 237 -34.82 -11.48 -10.08
CA ASN A 237 -35.79 -10.36 -10.04
C ASN A 237 -35.18 -8.99 -9.71
N GLY A 238 -34.00 -8.67 -10.27
CA GLY A 238 -33.28 -7.41 -10.04
C GLY A 238 -32.48 -7.36 -8.74
N GLU A 239 -32.44 -8.43 -7.96
CA GLU A 239 -31.54 -8.59 -6.81
C GLU A 239 -30.38 -9.53 -7.15
N ILE A 240 -29.30 -9.37 -6.42
CA ILE A 240 -28.08 -10.18 -6.52
C ILE A 240 -27.65 -10.71 -5.15
N ALA A 241 -27.01 -11.88 -5.17
CA ALA A 241 -26.43 -12.48 -3.96
C ALA A 241 -24.96 -12.11 -3.83
N ILE A 242 -24.58 -11.51 -2.71
CA ILE A 242 -23.20 -11.22 -2.36
C ILE A 242 -22.89 -11.65 -0.93
N ARG A 243 -21.62 -11.90 -0.66
CA ARG A 243 -21.12 -12.12 0.69
C ARG A 243 -19.86 -11.34 0.97
N ARG A 244 -19.59 -11.10 2.24
CA ARG A 244 -18.33 -10.52 2.69
C ARG A 244 -17.25 -11.60 2.79
N ARG A 245 -16.09 -11.36 2.19
CA ARG A 245 -14.96 -12.32 2.24
C ARG A 245 -14.44 -12.48 3.67
N PRO A 246 -14.25 -13.73 4.12
CA PRO A 246 -13.82 -14.03 5.48
C PRO A 246 -12.37 -13.60 5.73
N ALA A 247 -11.99 -13.61 7.02
CA ALA A 247 -10.63 -13.42 7.46
C ALA A 247 -9.71 -14.56 6.97
N GLY A 248 -8.42 -14.24 6.79
CA GLY A 248 -7.38 -15.23 6.48
C GLY A 248 -7.14 -15.50 5.00
N ASP A 249 -7.91 -14.91 4.09
CA ASP A 249 -7.68 -15.01 2.65
C ASP A 249 -7.45 -13.61 2.01
N ILE A 250 -7.08 -13.62 0.72
CA ILE A 250 -6.97 -12.40 -0.08
C ILE A 250 -8.29 -11.63 -0.05
N TRP A 251 -8.20 -10.29 -0.10
CA TRP A 251 -9.37 -9.41 -0.18
C TRP A 251 -10.35 -9.53 0.99
N GLN A 252 -9.85 -9.98 2.16
CA GLN A 252 -10.65 -10.01 3.39
C GLN A 252 -11.45 -8.71 3.58
N GLY A 253 -12.73 -8.84 3.92
CA GLY A 253 -13.63 -7.72 4.17
C GLY A 253 -14.25 -7.10 2.92
N LEU A 254 -13.78 -7.44 1.71
CA LEU A 254 -14.43 -7.04 0.47
C LEU A 254 -15.59 -7.96 0.14
N TRP A 255 -16.49 -7.48 -0.71
CA TRP A 255 -17.69 -8.23 -1.11
C TRP A 255 -17.48 -8.97 -2.44
N GLU A 256 -18.09 -10.12 -2.57
CA GLU A 256 -18.01 -10.98 -3.75
C GLU A 256 -19.30 -11.73 -4.01
N PRO A 257 -19.62 -12.09 -5.28
CA PRO A 257 -20.65 -13.06 -5.59
C PRO A 257 -20.24 -14.48 -5.16
N LEU A 258 -21.05 -15.47 -5.45
CA LEU A 258 -20.74 -16.86 -5.13
C LEU A 258 -19.41 -17.28 -5.78
N LEU A 259 -18.48 -17.71 -4.94
CA LEU A 259 -17.18 -18.27 -5.36
C LEU A 259 -17.16 -19.77 -5.13
N ILE A 260 -16.82 -20.51 -6.18
CA ILE A 260 -16.51 -21.92 -6.13
C ILE A 260 -15.04 -22.11 -6.48
N GLU A 261 -14.32 -22.82 -5.65
CA GLU A 261 -12.92 -23.15 -5.82
C GLU A 261 -12.68 -24.63 -5.56
N ASN A 262 -11.92 -25.28 -6.44
CA ASN A 262 -11.57 -26.70 -6.34
C ASN A 262 -12.77 -27.68 -6.29
N ALA A 263 -13.91 -27.28 -6.81
CA ALA A 263 -15.11 -28.10 -6.91
C ALA A 263 -15.86 -27.80 -8.24
N PRO A 264 -16.67 -28.73 -8.73
CA PRO A 264 -17.57 -28.46 -9.84
C PRO A 264 -18.67 -27.48 -9.41
N ILE A 265 -19.18 -26.71 -10.36
CA ILE A 265 -20.35 -25.88 -10.16
C ILE A 265 -21.56 -26.78 -9.88
N PRO A 266 -22.28 -26.61 -8.77
CA PRO A 266 -23.48 -27.38 -8.50
C PRO A 266 -24.59 -27.02 -9.50
N PRO A 267 -25.57 -27.89 -9.70
CA PRO A 267 -26.73 -27.57 -10.51
C PRO A 267 -27.57 -26.46 -9.84
N PHE A 268 -28.06 -25.53 -10.64
CA PHE A 268 -28.96 -24.45 -10.21
C PHE A 268 -30.22 -24.44 -11.07
N ASP A 269 -31.35 -24.10 -10.47
CA ASP A 269 -32.56 -23.78 -11.22
C ASP A 269 -32.40 -22.41 -11.87
N GLY A 270 -32.33 -22.39 -13.21
CA GLY A 270 -32.13 -21.16 -13.97
C GLY A 270 -31.15 -21.34 -15.14
N THR A 271 -30.85 -20.26 -15.81
CA THR A 271 -29.94 -20.25 -16.96
C THR A 271 -28.55 -19.82 -16.50
N LEU A 272 -27.59 -20.73 -16.54
CA LEU A 272 -26.18 -20.47 -16.24
C LEU A 272 -25.41 -20.17 -17.53
N THR A 273 -24.91 -18.96 -17.68
CA THR A 273 -24.16 -18.49 -18.84
C THR A 273 -22.71 -18.24 -18.48
N LEU A 274 -21.76 -18.80 -19.24
CA LEU A 274 -20.35 -18.46 -19.13
C LEU A 274 -20.11 -17.10 -19.81
N LEU A 275 -19.71 -16.08 -19.05
CA LEU A 275 -19.42 -14.74 -19.56
C LEU A 275 -17.98 -14.61 -20.06
N ARG A 276 -17.02 -15.02 -19.24
CA ARG A 276 -15.58 -14.98 -19.57
C ARG A 276 -14.85 -16.14 -18.92
N GLN A 277 -13.82 -16.62 -19.58
CA GLN A 277 -13.00 -17.74 -19.11
C GLN A 277 -11.54 -17.34 -18.93
N LYS A 278 -10.89 -17.91 -17.92
CA LYS A 278 -9.44 -17.76 -17.64
C LYS A 278 -8.97 -16.31 -17.52
N VAL A 279 -9.81 -15.44 -16.95
CA VAL A 279 -9.43 -14.05 -16.66
C VAL A 279 -8.26 -14.05 -15.70
N LYS A 280 -7.09 -13.62 -16.17
CA LYS A 280 -5.86 -13.61 -15.38
C LYS A 280 -5.77 -12.36 -14.52
N HIS A 281 -5.49 -12.55 -13.22
CA HIS A 281 -5.20 -11.47 -12.31
C HIS A 281 -3.93 -11.80 -11.48
N VAL A 282 -2.99 -10.87 -11.44
CA VAL A 282 -1.68 -11.07 -10.80
C VAL A 282 -1.61 -10.29 -9.49
N LEU A 283 -1.31 -11.00 -8.42
CA LEU A 283 -0.97 -10.45 -7.11
C LEU A 283 0.51 -10.73 -6.80
N THR A 284 1.07 -10.07 -5.80
CA THR A 284 2.50 -10.19 -5.46
C THR A 284 2.97 -11.64 -5.25
N HIS A 285 2.13 -12.49 -4.65
CA HIS A 285 2.47 -13.87 -4.30
C HIS A 285 1.54 -14.90 -4.94
N ARG A 286 0.61 -14.48 -5.80
CA ARG A 286 -0.40 -15.36 -6.41
C ARG A 286 -0.71 -14.92 -7.84
N VAL A 287 -1.01 -15.90 -8.68
CA VAL A 287 -1.66 -15.69 -9.97
C VAL A 287 -3.04 -16.34 -9.89
N LEU A 288 -4.07 -15.57 -10.19
CA LEU A 288 -5.45 -16.02 -10.18
C LEU A 288 -5.92 -16.16 -11.62
N TYR A 289 -6.63 -17.26 -11.90
CA TYR A 289 -7.40 -17.44 -13.13
C TYR A 289 -8.85 -17.59 -12.72
N ALA A 290 -9.71 -16.72 -13.25
CA ALA A 290 -11.13 -16.72 -12.90
C ALA A 290 -12.00 -16.98 -14.13
N ASP A 291 -13.00 -17.84 -13.97
CA ASP A 291 -14.11 -17.99 -14.88
C ASP A 291 -15.31 -17.25 -14.30
N PHE A 292 -16.01 -16.47 -15.15
CA PHE A 292 -17.13 -15.64 -14.78
C PHE A 292 -18.42 -16.20 -15.37
N TYR A 293 -19.39 -16.45 -14.50
CA TYR A 293 -20.71 -16.96 -14.87
C TYR A 293 -21.78 -15.99 -14.42
N LEU A 294 -22.85 -15.90 -15.20
CA LEU A 294 -24.12 -15.30 -14.82
C LEU A 294 -25.15 -16.42 -14.66
N LEU A 295 -25.80 -16.48 -13.49
CA LEU A 295 -26.97 -17.29 -13.24
C LEU A 295 -28.20 -16.38 -13.23
N GLU A 296 -29.10 -16.52 -14.18
CA GLU A 296 -30.42 -15.90 -14.18
C GLU A 296 -31.46 -16.90 -13.72
N ALA A 297 -32.10 -16.61 -12.59
CA ALA A 297 -33.10 -17.46 -11.98
C ALA A 297 -34.37 -16.68 -11.60
N THR A 298 -35.48 -17.37 -11.49
CA THR A 298 -36.77 -16.79 -11.03
C THR A 298 -36.97 -16.94 -9.53
N THR A 299 -36.27 -17.90 -8.92
CA THR A 299 -36.32 -18.17 -7.48
C THR A 299 -34.93 -18.09 -6.87
N LYS A 300 -34.84 -17.58 -5.66
CA LYS A 300 -33.57 -17.47 -4.93
C LYS A 300 -33.07 -18.87 -4.58
N PRO A 301 -31.89 -19.30 -5.08
CA PRO A 301 -31.30 -20.58 -4.70
C PRO A 301 -30.90 -20.56 -3.22
N THR A 302 -30.86 -21.76 -2.63
CA THR A 302 -30.33 -21.92 -1.26
C THR A 302 -28.83 -21.66 -1.27
N LEU A 303 -28.41 -20.63 -0.54
CA LEU A 303 -27.02 -20.23 -0.37
C LEU A 303 -26.61 -20.33 1.10
N PRO A 304 -25.32 -20.43 1.42
CA PRO A 304 -24.82 -20.31 2.78
C PRO A 304 -25.32 -19.03 3.48
N PRO A 305 -25.49 -19.04 4.82
CA PRO A 305 -26.14 -17.95 5.56
C PRO A 305 -25.39 -16.62 5.54
N GLU A 306 -24.10 -16.61 5.17
CA GLU A 306 -23.29 -15.40 5.03
C GLU A 306 -23.63 -14.57 3.78
N PHE A 307 -24.45 -15.10 2.86
CA PHE A 307 -24.91 -14.33 1.69
C PHE A 307 -26.09 -13.43 2.06
N ILE A 308 -26.04 -12.21 1.52
CA ILE A 308 -27.15 -11.28 1.54
C ILE A 308 -27.64 -11.02 0.12
N TRP A 309 -28.95 -10.73 0.01
CA TRP A 309 -29.55 -10.28 -1.24
C TRP A 309 -29.69 -8.78 -1.21
N ILE A 310 -29.20 -8.12 -2.26
CA ILE A 310 -29.28 -6.66 -2.42
C ILE A 310 -29.85 -6.32 -3.80
N PRO A 311 -30.52 -5.17 -3.96
CA PRO A 311 -30.81 -4.63 -5.28
C PRO A 311 -29.53 -4.52 -6.10
N GLU A 312 -29.54 -4.95 -7.35
CA GLU A 312 -28.34 -4.88 -8.23
C GLU A 312 -27.85 -3.42 -8.39
N SER A 313 -28.76 -2.44 -8.35
CA SER A 313 -28.46 -1.01 -8.35
C SER A 313 -27.63 -0.54 -7.15
N ASP A 314 -27.63 -1.29 -6.04
CA ASP A 314 -26.93 -0.92 -4.82
C ASP A 314 -25.52 -1.50 -4.71
N LEU A 315 -25.10 -2.27 -5.73
CA LEU A 315 -23.78 -2.94 -5.72
C LEU A 315 -22.61 -1.96 -5.60
N ASP A 316 -22.76 -0.75 -6.09
CA ASP A 316 -21.75 0.32 -6.01
C ASP A 316 -21.49 0.82 -4.58
N ARG A 317 -22.37 0.52 -3.61
CA ARG A 317 -22.17 0.82 -2.18
C ARG A 317 -21.17 -0.14 -1.52
N TYR A 318 -20.85 -1.25 -2.17
CA TYR A 318 -20.02 -2.32 -1.63
C TYR A 318 -18.61 -2.27 -2.22
N ALA A 319 -17.58 -2.44 -1.38
CA ALA A 319 -16.19 -2.50 -1.84
C ALA A 319 -15.91 -3.84 -2.49
N LEU A 320 -15.55 -3.83 -3.78
CA LEU A 320 -15.30 -5.03 -4.58
C LEU A 320 -13.83 -5.22 -4.89
N PRO A 321 -13.32 -6.46 -4.93
CA PRO A 321 -12.01 -6.75 -5.53
C PRO A 321 -12.00 -6.40 -7.03
N ARG A 322 -10.86 -5.98 -7.56
CA ARG A 322 -10.71 -5.66 -9.00
C ARG A 322 -11.20 -6.78 -9.92
N LEU A 323 -11.04 -8.03 -9.51
CA LEU A 323 -11.48 -9.18 -10.30
C LEU A 323 -13.02 -9.24 -10.42
N ILE A 324 -13.74 -8.81 -9.36
CA ILE A 324 -15.21 -8.73 -9.38
C ILE A 324 -15.69 -7.51 -10.19
N GLU A 325 -14.96 -6.39 -10.15
CA GLU A 325 -15.25 -5.26 -11.06
C GLU A 325 -15.15 -5.69 -12.54
N LEU A 326 -14.18 -6.55 -12.88
CA LEU A 326 -14.06 -7.10 -14.24
C LEU A 326 -15.22 -8.03 -14.57
N LEU A 327 -15.78 -8.75 -13.59
CA LEU A 327 -16.99 -9.56 -13.78
C LEU A 327 -18.19 -8.64 -14.05
N THR A 328 -18.41 -7.61 -13.22
CA THR A 328 -19.56 -6.69 -13.41
C THR A 328 -19.49 -5.97 -14.76
N GLN A 329 -18.30 -5.58 -15.22
CA GLN A 329 -18.10 -5.03 -16.56
C GLN A 329 -18.45 -6.01 -17.69
N SER A 330 -18.44 -7.31 -17.42
CA SER A 330 -18.78 -8.36 -18.41
C SER A 330 -20.28 -8.67 -18.45
N LEU A 331 -21.09 -8.06 -17.56
CA LEU A 331 -22.54 -8.18 -17.54
C LEU A 331 -23.23 -7.21 -18.51
N THR A 332 -22.52 -6.14 -18.87
CA THR A 332 -23.00 -5.17 -19.87
C THR A 332 -22.59 -5.71 -21.26
N PRO A 333 -23.52 -5.82 -22.22
CA PRO A 333 -23.24 -6.31 -23.58
C PRO A 333 -22.27 -5.42 -24.33
#